data_9ddba603361e49683e2810c2e29174c9
#
_entry.id   9ddba603361e49683e2810c2e29174c9
#
_cell.length_a   1.000
_cell.length_b   1.000
_cell.length_c   1.000
_cell.angle_alpha   90.00
_cell.angle_beta   90.00
_cell.angle_gamma   90.00
#
_symmetry.space_group_name_H-M   'P 1'
#
loop_
_entity.id
_entity.type
_entity.pdbx_description
1 polymer ?
#
loop_
_entity_poly.entity_id
_entity_poly.type
_entity_poly.pdbx_seq_one_letter_code
_entity_poly.pdbx_strand_id
1 'polypeptide(L)'
;ALPADLRAVMKSVTKYTDNTGNASNVSGNVTATTDYLWLLAEFEVQGARSYANQYEQNFQQKYTYYSSGNQRIAYKYNATGTAVYWWLRSAYYGYDDGFCSVDTDGSAYYCSANYSLALLPGFAV
;
A
#
# COMPACT_ATOMS: atom_id res chain seq x y z
N ALA A 1 -12.69 15.94 1.07
CA ALA A 1 -13.62 14.94 1.57
C ALA A 1 -14.24 14.16 0.42
N LEU A 2 -14.63 12.90 0.67
CA LEU A 2 -15.30 12.09 -0.34
C LEU A 2 -16.75 12.55 -0.52
N PRO A 3 -17.28 12.49 -1.77
CA PRO A 3 -18.67 12.83 -2.02
C PRO A 3 -19.65 11.99 -1.18
N ALA A 4 -20.78 12.58 -0.80
CA ALA A 4 -21.76 11.92 0.07
C ALA A 4 -22.40 10.69 -0.58
N ASP A 5 -22.69 10.75 -1.88
CA ASP A 5 -23.25 9.63 -2.63
C ASP A 5 -22.27 8.46 -2.72
N LEU A 6 -20.97 8.72 -2.87
CA LEU A 6 -19.95 7.69 -2.83
C LEU A 6 -19.86 7.06 -1.43
N ARG A 7 -19.82 7.88 -0.37
CA ARG A 7 -19.76 7.38 1.01
C ARG A 7 -20.95 6.47 1.35
N ALA A 8 -22.12 6.76 0.79
CA ALA A 8 -23.34 5.99 1.03
C ALA A 8 -23.28 4.55 0.49
N VAL A 9 -22.46 4.29 -0.53
CA VAL A 9 -22.34 2.97 -1.18
C VAL A 9 -21.03 2.25 -0.84
N MET A 10 -20.12 2.90 -0.13
CA MET A 10 -18.86 2.28 0.27
C MET A 10 -19.10 1.13 1.25
N LYS A 11 -18.35 0.06 1.06
CA LYS A 11 -18.39 -1.13 1.92
C LYS A 11 -17.09 -1.26 2.69
N SER A 12 -17.18 -1.72 3.93
CA SER A 12 -15.98 -2.06 4.69
C SER A 12 -15.35 -3.34 4.13
N VAL A 13 -14.02 -3.40 4.16
CA VAL A 13 -13.25 -4.54 3.69
C VAL A 13 -12.22 -4.91 4.75
N THR A 14 -12.09 -6.21 5.01
CA THR A 14 -11.07 -6.73 5.90
C THR A 14 -9.77 -6.93 5.12
N LYS A 15 -8.69 -6.34 5.64
CA LYS A 15 -7.34 -6.44 5.08
C LYS A 15 -6.39 -7.00 6.12
N TYR A 16 -5.39 -7.72 5.66
CA TYR A 16 -4.33 -8.29 6.50
C TYR A 16 -3.02 -7.58 6.20
N THR A 17 -2.32 -7.16 7.25
CA THR A 17 -1.07 -6.40 7.14
C THR A 17 -0.26 -6.60 8.42
N ASP A 18 1.05 -6.43 8.35
CA ASP A 18 1.85 -6.26 9.56
C ASP A 18 1.51 -4.92 10.20
N ASN A 19 0.72 -4.96 11.26
CA ASN A 19 0.25 -3.77 11.97
C ASN A 19 1.14 -3.40 13.16
N THR A 20 2.27 -4.06 13.33
CA THR A 20 3.18 -3.80 14.46
C THR A 20 4.28 -2.80 14.13
N GLY A 21 4.78 -2.84 12.89
CA GLY A 21 5.91 -2.01 12.48
C GLY A 21 7.19 -2.26 13.31
N ASN A 22 7.33 -3.43 13.91
CA ASN A 22 8.43 -3.71 14.84
C ASN A 22 9.70 -4.25 14.18
N ALA A 23 9.86 -4.02 12.90
CA ALA A 23 11.03 -4.41 12.10
C ALA A 23 11.32 -5.92 12.18
N SER A 24 10.29 -6.74 12.11
CA SER A 24 10.44 -8.19 12.14
C SER A 24 9.63 -8.88 11.06
N ASN A 25 10.06 -10.08 10.68
CA ASN A 25 9.47 -10.87 9.61
C ASN A 25 8.77 -12.09 10.22
N VAL A 26 7.72 -11.84 11.00
CA VAL A 26 7.02 -12.84 11.81
C VAL A 26 5.56 -12.93 11.40
N SER A 27 5.04 -14.14 11.23
CA SER A 27 3.66 -14.38 10.79
C SER A 27 2.62 -13.83 11.76
N GLY A 28 2.87 -13.90 13.05
CA GLY A 28 1.96 -13.40 14.09
C GLY A 28 1.76 -11.89 14.07
N ASN A 29 2.62 -11.15 13.39
CA ASN A 29 2.49 -9.69 13.24
C ASN A 29 1.45 -9.32 12.18
N VAL A 30 1.09 -10.24 11.30
CA VAL A 30 0.11 -9.99 10.24
C VAL A 30 -1.29 -10.22 10.82
N THR A 31 -2.02 -9.13 10.97
CA THR A 31 -3.34 -9.12 11.59
C THR A 31 -4.36 -8.43 10.71
N ALA A 32 -5.65 -8.66 11.00
CA ALA A 32 -6.74 -8.11 10.23
C ALA A 32 -7.15 -6.72 10.74
N THR A 33 -7.44 -5.82 9.81
CA THR A 33 -8.18 -4.58 10.06
C THR A 33 -9.36 -4.49 9.11
N THR A 34 -10.42 -3.77 9.51
CA THR A 34 -11.61 -3.60 8.69
C THR A 34 -11.83 -2.11 8.48
N ASP A 35 -11.77 -1.68 7.22
CA ASP A 35 -11.76 -0.28 6.86
C ASP A 35 -12.61 -0.01 5.62
N TYR A 36 -13.16 1.21 5.52
CA TYR A 36 -13.83 1.69 4.31
C TYR A 36 -12.85 2.26 3.29
N LEU A 37 -11.72 2.77 3.77
CA LEU A 37 -10.69 3.37 2.95
C LEU A 37 -9.34 2.84 3.43
N TRP A 38 -8.49 2.38 2.50
CA TRP A 38 -7.20 1.81 2.87
C TRP A 38 -6.13 2.14 1.83
N LEU A 39 -4.86 2.08 2.23
CA LEU A 39 -3.76 2.04 1.27
C LEU A 39 -3.53 0.61 0.81
N LEU A 40 -2.92 0.43 -0.35
CA LEU A 40 -2.58 -0.88 -0.88
C LEU A 40 -1.33 -1.44 -0.17
N ALA A 41 -1.18 -2.75 -0.19
CA ALA A 41 0.00 -3.44 0.34
C ALA A 41 1.02 -3.72 -0.77
N GLU A 42 2.25 -3.97 -0.40
CA GLU A 42 3.32 -4.25 -1.36
C GLU A 42 2.96 -5.42 -2.28
N PHE A 43 2.52 -6.55 -1.73
CA PHE A 43 2.18 -7.71 -2.53
C PHE A 43 1.00 -7.47 -3.46
N GLU A 44 0.02 -6.69 -3.03
CA GLU A 44 -1.15 -6.35 -3.86
C GLU A 44 -0.77 -5.57 -5.12
N VAL A 45 0.27 -4.75 -5.03
CA VAL A 45 0.77 -3.92 -6.14
C VAL A 45 1.83 -4.66 -6.97
N GLN A 46 2.82 -5.25 -6.31
CA GLN A 46 3.99 -5.80 -6.98
C GLN A 46 3.83 -7.28 -7.36
N GLY A 47 2.96 -8.02 -6.67
CA GLY A 47 2.81 -9.46 -6.85
C GLY A 47 4.01 -10.26 -6.34
N ALA A 48 4.87 -9.61 -5.58
CA ALA A 48 6.04 -10.20 -4.96
C ALA A 48 6.39 -9.40 -3.71
N ARG A 49 7.06 -10.05 -2.79
CA ARG A 49 7.53 -9.40 -1.56
C ARG A 49 8.98 -8.96 -1.73
N SER A 50 9.28 -7.69 -1.44
CA SER A 50 10.64 -7.15 -1.39
C SER A 50 10.96 -6.58 -0.02
N TYR A 51 10.09 -5.74 0.55
CA TYR A 51 10.36 -4.97 1.77
C TYR A 51 9.33 -5.20 2.88
N ALA A 52 8.14 -5.71 2.55
CA ALA A 52 7.11 -6.02 3.54
C ALA A 52 7.42 -7.31 4.31
N ASN A 53 6.72 -7.52 5.41
CA ASN A 53 6.71 -8.81 6.09
C ASN A 53 6.27 -9.90 5.09
N GLN A 54 7.10 -10.94 4.92
CA GLN A 54 6.87 -11.98 3.90
C GLN A 54 5.53 -12.71 4.10
N TYR A 55 5.03 -12.79 5.31
CA TYR A 55 3.78 -13.51 5.60
C TYR A 55 2.52 -12.75 5.18
N GLU A 56 2.63 -11.48 4.82
CA GLU A 56 1.49 -10.74 4.26
C GLU A 56 0.97 -11.38 2.98
N GLN A 57 1.86 -11.91 2.14
CA GLN A 57 1.48 -12.55 0.87
C GLN A 57 0.54 -13.75 1.05
N ASN A 58 0.53 -14.39 2.23
CA ASN A 58 -0.35 -15.52 2.51
C ASN A 58 -1.82 -15.12 2.65
N PHE A 59 -2.10 -13.83 2.88
CA PHE A 59 -3.43 -13.28 3.14
C PHE A 59 -3.83 -12.22 2.13
N GLN A 60 -2.96 -11.93 1.16
CA GLN A 60 -3.17 -10.86 0.19
C GLN A 60 -3.19 -11.44 -1.22
N GLN A 61 -3.76 -10.68 -2.14
CA GLN A 61 -3.88 -11.06 -3.53
C GLN A 61 -3.39 -9.92 -4.42
N LYS A 62 -2.55 -10.24 -5.41
CA LYS A 62 -2.12 -9.25 -6.38
C LYS A 62 -3.32 -8.73 -7.16
N TYR A 63 -3.41 -7.42 -7.31
CA TYR A 63 -4.43 -6.80 -8.14
C TYR A 63 -3.99 -6.81 -9.61
N THR A 64 -4.86 -7.33 -10.47
CA THR A 64 -4.61 -7.45 -11.90
C THR A 64 -4.30 -6.10 -12.56
N TYR A 65 -4.89 -5.01 -12.06
CA TYR A 65 -4.63 -3.66 -12.55
C TYR A 65 -3.14 -3.32 -12.56
N TYR A 66 -2.37 -3.77 -11.57
CA TYR A 66 -0.94 -3.47 -11.43
C TYR A 66 -0.02 -4.47 -12.13
N SER A 67 -0.52 -5.22 -13.09
CA SER A 67 0.29 -6.21 -13.84
C SER A 67 1.36 -5.57 -14.70
N SER A 68 1.14 -4.35 -15.19
CA SER A 68 2.13 -3.57 -15.95
C SER A 68 2.86 -2.60 -15.00
N GLY A 69 4.18 -2.46 -15.18
CA GLY A 69 4.98 -1.49 -14.43
C GLY A 69 4.49 -0.06 -14.58
N ASN A 70 3.99 0.31 -15.77
CA ASN A 70 3.46 1.66 -16.01
C ASN A 70 2.25 1.99 -15.13
N GLN A 71 1.44 1.02 -14.81
CA GLN A 71 0.25 1.21 -13.97
C GLN A 71 0.58 1.40 -12.50
N ARG A 72 1.82 1.10 -12.08
CA ARG A 72 2.31 1.33 -10.73
C ARG A 72 2.90 2.72 -10.54
N ILE A 73 3.02 3.50 -11.61
CA ILE A 73 3.56 4.86 -11.56
C ILE A 73 2.43 5.83 -11.23
N ALA A 74 2.62 6.62 -10.17
CA ALA A 74 1.71 7.69 -9.79
C ALA A 74 2.27 9.04 -10.21
N TYR A 75 1.39 9.96 -10.58
CA TYR A 75 1.74 11.30 -11.03
C TYR A 75 1.05 12.35 -10.16
N LYS A 76 1.68 13.53 -10.05
CA LYS A 76 1.01 14.66 -9.39
C LYS A 76 -0.27 15.01 -10.14
N TYR A 77 -1.36 15.22 -9.39
CA TYR A 77 -2.64 15.56 -10.00
C TYR A 77 -2.60 16.92 -10.71
N ASN A 78 -1.76 17.85 -10.26
CA ASN A 78 -1.61 19.19 -10.82
C ASN A 78 -0.37 19.33 -11.74
N ALA A 79 0.36 18.25 -11.98
CA ALA A 79 1.54 18.20 -12.84
C ALA A 79 1.70 16.77 -13.36
N THR A 80 0.81 16.36 -14.25
CA THR A 80 0.63 14.97 -14.70
C THR A 80 1.84 14.35 -15.42
N GLY A 81 2.84 15.16 -15.78
CA GLY A 81 4.11 14.67 -16.30
C GLY A 81 5.15 14.33 -15.21
N THR A 82 4.84 14.60 -13.93
CA THR A 82 5.78 14.41 -12.82
C THR A 82 5.39 13.18 -12.00
N ALA A 83 6.17 12.11 -12.13
CA ALA A 83 6.00 10.91 -11.32
C ALA A 83 6.39 11.17 -9.86
N VAL A 84 5.70 10.53 -8.94
CA VAL A 84 5.93 10.67 -7.50
C VAL A 84 6.00 9.30 -6.83
N TYR A 85 6.70 9.25 -5.69
CA TYR A 85 6.60 8.11 -4.76
C TYR A 85 5.24 8.11 -4.11
N TRP A 86 4.72 6.92 -3.80
CA TRP A 86 3.46 6.81 -3.09
C TRP A 86 3.50 5.71 -2.02
N TRP A 87 2.77 5.96 -0.93
CA TRP A 87 2.77 5.09 0.24
C TRP A 87 1.96 3.82 0.04
N LEU A 88 2.46 2.73 0.60
CA LEU A 88 1.73 1.49 0.83
C LEU A 88 1.47 1.32 2.34
N ARG A 89 0.49 0.50 2.70
CA ARG A 89 0.18 0.24 4.11
C ARG A 89 1.16 -0.73 4.77
N SER A 90 1.91 -1.51 4.00
CA SER A 90 2.85 -2.50 4.53
C SER A 90 4.00 -1.80 5.25
N ALA A 91 4.25 -2.18 6.51
CA ALA A 91 5.44 -1.74 7.23
C ALA A 91 6.69 -2.42 6.64
N TYR A 92 7.81 -1.69 6.61
CA TYR A 92 9.08 -2.27 6.21
C TYR A 92 9.59 -3.23 7.30
N TYR A 93 10.01 -4.43 6.92
CA TYR A 93 10.50 -5.40 7.90
C TYR A 93 11.92 -5.10 8.40
N GLY A 94 12.67 -4.22 7.74
CA GLY A 94 14.08 -3.93 8.07
C GLY A 94 14.30 -2.83 9.09
N TYR A 95 13.38 -1.86 9.20
CA TYR A 95 13.45 -0.74 10.14
C TYR A 95 12.08 -0.46 10.73
N ASP A 96 12.04 -0.07 12.01
CA ASP A 96 10.80 0.20 12.74
C ASP A 96 10.19 1.59 12.45
N ASP A 97 10.84 2.40 11.63
CA ASP A 97 10.38 3.74 11.24
C ASP A 97 10.01 3.84 9.75
N GLY A 98 9.98 2.71 9.03
CA GLY A 98 9.78 2.68 7.58
C GLY A 98 8.49 1.99 7.16
N PHE A 99 7.97 2.46 6.02
CA PHE A 99 6.86 1.82 5.30
C PHE A 99 7.27 1.54 3.87
N CYS A 100 6.66 0.51 3.29
CA CYS A 100 6.81 0.23 1.88
C CYS A 100 6.21 1.36 1.05
N SER A 101 6.78 1.58 -0.10
CA SER A 101 6.36 2.59 -1.05
C SER A 101 6.56 2.08 -2.47
N VAL A 102 6.08 2.85 -3.44
CA VAL A 102 6.34 2.62 -4.87
C VAL A 102 7.16 3.78 -5.39
N ASP A 103 8.25 3.46 -6.07
CA ASP A 103 9.16 4.42 -6.68
C ASP A 103 8.52 5.08 -7.91
N THR A 104 9.14 6.14 -8.40
CA THR A 104 8.70 6.90 -9.57
C THR A 104 8.71 6.09 -10.87
N ASP A 105 9.42 4.98 -10.92
CA ASP A 105 9.41 4.04 -12.05
C ASP A 105 8.46 2.84 -11.84
N GLY A 106 7.70 2.82 -10.74
CA GLY A 106 6.77 1.74 -10.43
C GLY A 106 7.38 0.57 -9.66
N SER A 107 8.67 0.61 -9.35
CA SER A 107 9.34 -0.46 -8.61
C SER A 107 9.06 -0.40 -7.10
N ALA A 108 9.27 -1.51 -6.42
CA ALA A 108 9.16 -1.59 -4.97
C ALA A 108 10.25 -0.74 -4.29
N TYR A 109 9.87 -0.04 -3.22
CA TYR A 109 10.80 0.74 -2.42
C TYR A 109 10.27 0.85 -0.98
N TYR A 110 11.02 1.55 -0.14
CA TYR A 110 10.61 1.89 1.22
C TYR A 110 11.12 3.28 1.57
N CYS A 111 10.43 3.95 2.49
CA CYS A 111 10.83 5.28 2.98
C CYS A 111 10.54 5.38 4.47
N SER A 112 11.32 6.20 5.16
CA SER A 112 11.04 6.56 6.55
C SER A 112 9.70 7.31 6.65
N ALA A 113 8.98 7.10 7.73
CA ALA A 113 7.63 7.62 7.92
C ALA A 113 7.55 9.15 7.96
N ASN A 114 8.69 9.84 8.14
CA ASN A 114 8.75 11.31 8.16
C ASN A 114 8.80 11.94 6.77
N TYR A 115 8.88 11.17 5.70
CA TYR A 115 8.81 11.70 4.34
C TYR A 115 7.37 11.96 3.91
N SER A 116 7.18 12.98 3.08
CA SER A 116 5.88 13.28 2.46
C SER A 116 5.80 12.63 1.09
N LEU A 117 4.93 11.63 0.97
CA LEU A 117 4.69 10.93 -0.30
C LEU A 117 3.21 11.05 -0.67
N ALA A 118 2.88 10.69 -1.90
CA ALA A 118 1.49 10.67 -2.36
C ALA A 118 0.70 9.52 -1.71
N LEU A 119 -0.62 9.71 -1.62
CA LEU A 119 -1.55 8.71 -1.12
C LEU A 119 -2.51 8.30 -2.24
N LEU A 120 -2.59 6.99 -2.49
CA LEU A 120 -3.52 6.39 -3.46
C LEU A 120 -4.42 5.40 -2.73
N PRO A 121 -5.48 5.89 -2.06
CA PRO A 121 -6.35 5.00 -1.28
C PRO A 121 -7.26 4.16 -2.17
N GLY A 122 -7.56 2.95 -1.71
CA GLY A 122 -8.57 2.07 -2.29
C GLY A 122 -9.86 2.07 -1.46
N PHE A 123 -10.95 1.70 -2.11
CA PHE A 123 -12.24 1.51 -1.46
C PHE A 123 -13.07 0.49 -2.26
N ALA A 124 -14.12 -0.05 -1.64
CA ALA A 124 -15.07 -0.97 -2.29
C ALA A 124 -16.49 -0.38 -2.27
N VAL A 125 -17.23 -0.70 -3.27
CA VAL A 125 -18.65 -0.32 -3.41
C VAL A 125 -19.55 -1.52 -3.61
#